data_2a1fd940faa0863921b9b9ba3f3ab07e
#
_entry.id   2a1fd940faa0863921b9b9ba3f3ab07e
#
_cell.length_a   1.000
_cell.length_b   1.000
_cell.length_c   1.000
_cell.angle_alpha   90.00
_cell.angle_beta   90.00
_cell.angle_gamma   90.00
#
_symmetry.space_group_name_H-M   'P 1'
#
loop_
_entity.id
_entity.type
_entity.pdbx_description
1 polymer ?
#
loop_
_entity_poly.entity_id
_entity_poly.type
_entity_poly.pdbx_seq_one_letter_code
_entity_poly.pdbx_strand_id
1 'polypeptide(L)'
;MKQHSVLWWFLLILGLAGTLWLLAFRFSAEQADRDVLAVMSPEDLALLAEQSGLPVQDWAALFGDWEAFAFAYGMTPGETPVPAALGENHDRTSMHLPEGVIPAEYPGQMVKTLYLYDDYANRVVGSDPREVENLLFRAVTDRGLRLLILTPFFTTEGNPVTDIAVYRDCLNGLGRRLEARGYTFGETFSCLQTADSLLPLLSGCLSILAGCVLLCRLFPGVRRRSDLLCGGLLVLSCLVYLADAALFLTLLHLATAIVFPCAAAYAIGEYAKKTDDRPMWQIVLRFTTGLVGWSLLGGLCVAAQMSTPVYQLGTDIFSGVKLALLLPMAFVVMVLLWNLRRQLVSSGWKTWAGLALAGLAVGGMYLLLTTRSGDAAISSIETAFRNWLEYTLYVRPRTKELLFAVPCIPVFLWACRRKYAPLQLLCGAGVCLECVSVVNTFCHAVAPLLVSVVRTLLGVGLGLVPGLLAVLALEGFHRLRTR
;
A
#
# COMPACT_ATOMS: atom_id res chain seq x y z
N MET A 1 -0.38 -18.35 -33.08
CA MET A 1 -0.04 -18.69 -31.67
C MET A 1 0.94 -19.84 -31.68
N LYS A 2 2.26 -19.61 -31.45
CA LYS A 2 3.19 -20.71 -31.22
C LYS A 2 2.85 -21.31 -29.86
N GLN A 3 2.75 -22.63 -29.81
CA GLN A 3 2.56 -23.41 -28.59
C GLN A 3 3.61 -22.95 -27.55
N HIS A 4 3.13 -22.40 -26.43
CA HIS A 4 3.98 -22.20 -25.27
C HIS A 4 4.39 -23.58 -24.79
N SER A 5 5.64 -23.71 -24.31
CA SER A 5 6.15 -24.98 -23.83
C SER A 5 5.38 -25.46 -22.60
N VAL A 6 5.47 -26.74 -22.31
CA VAL A 6 4.90 -27.34 -21.10
C VAL A 6 5.40 -26.62 -19.85
N LEU A 7 6.66 -26.18 -19.85
CA LEU A 7 7.26 -25.42 -18.73
C LEU A 7 6.51 -24.12 -18.42
N TRP A 8 6.10 -23.35 -19.46
CA TRP A 8 5.33 -22.10 -19.27
C TRP A 8 3.97 -22.37 -18.61
N TRP A 9 3.25 -23.39 -19.07
CA TRP A 9 1.98 -23.75 -18.50
C TRP A 9 2.12 -24.28 -17.08
N PHE A 10 3.16 -25.09 -16.82
CA PHE A 10 3.46 -25.59 -15.49
C PHE A 10 3.73 -24.44 -14.50
N LEU A 11 4.62 -23.50 -14.83
CA LEU A 11 4.90 -22.34 -13.98
C LEU A 11 3.69 -21.42 -13.80
N LEU A 12 2.88 -21.26 -14.86
CA LEU A 12 1.67 -20.45 -14.76
C LEU A 12 0.67 -21.08 -13.78
N ILE A 13 0.38 -22.36 -13.92
CA ILE A 13 -0.56 -23.09 -13.05
C ILE A 13 -0.03 -23.09 -11.61
N LEU A 14 1.22 -23.43 -11.42
CA LEU A 14 1.86 -23.49 -10.09
C LEU A 14 1.83 -22.11 -9.42
N GLY A 15 2.24 -21.07 -10.15
CA GLY A 15 2.25 -19.70 -9.65
C GLY A 15 0.85 -19.16 -9.33
N LEU A 16 -0.13 -19.41 -10.19
CA LEU A 16 -1.52 -19.01 -9.93
C LEU A 16 -2.10 -19.78 -8.73
N ALA A 17 -1.92 -21.10 -8.69
CA ALA A 17 -2.42 -21.92 -7.59
C ALA A 17 -1.81 -21.51 -6.25
N GLY A 18 -0.48 -21.31 -6.19
CA GLY A 18 0.21 -20.85 -4.98
C GLY A 18 -0.25 -19.45 -4.55
N THR A 19 -0.32 -18.52 -5.50
CA THR A 19 -0.78 -17.14 -5.21
C THR A 19 -2.21 -17.14 -4.69
N LEU A 20 -3.14 -17.79 -5.38
CA LEU A 20 -4.55 -17.83 -4.98
C LEU A 20 -4.75 -18.51 -3.62
N TRP A 21 -4.05 -19.62 -3.38
CA TRP A 21 -4.13 -20.31 -2.09
C TRP A 21 -3.64 -19.42 -0.95
N LEU A 22 -2.47 -18.77 -1.10
CA LEU A 22 -1.91 -17.87 -0.08
C LEU A 22 -2.82 -16.66 0.20
N LEU A 23 -3.37 -16.06 -0.88
CA LEU A 23 -4.27 -14.93 -0.72
C LEU A 23 -5.59 -15.34 -0.06
N ALA A 24 -6.13 -16.53 -0.40
CA ALA A 24 -7.33 -17.05 0.24
C ALA A 24 -7.08 -17.35 1.72
N PHE A 25 -5.94 -17.97 2.06
CA PHE A 25 -5.53 -18.22 3.44
C PHE A 25 -5.39 -16.90 4.21
N ARG A 26 -4.62 -15.94 3.67
CA ARG A 26 -4.42 -14.64 4.29
C ARG A 26 -5.73 -13.88 4.48
N PHE A 27 -6.59 -13.86 3.47
CA PHE A 27 -7.91 -13.22 3.57
C PHE A 27 -8.77 -13.87 4.66
N SER A 28 -8.79 -15.20 4.73
CA SER A 28 -9.53 -15.93 5.78
C SER A 28 -8.98 -15.63 7.17
N ALA A 29 -7.65 -15.63 7.33
CA ALA A 29 -6.99 -15.29 8.59
C ALA A 29 -7.30 -13.84 9.03
N GLU A 30 -7.20 -12.87 8.10
CA GLU A 30 -7.53 -11.46 8.37
C GLU A 30 -9.03 -11.25 8.69
N GLN A 31 -9.94 -12.10 8.18
CA GLN A 31 -11.37 -12.04 8.54
C GLN A 31 -11.68 -12.65 9.91
N ALA A 32 -10.90 -13.64 10.33
CA ALA A 32 -11.02 -14.23 11.68
C ALA A 32 -10.39 -13.32 12.75
N ASP A 33 -9.44 -12.48 12.39
CA ASP A 33 -8.70 -11.56 13.25
C ASP A 33 -9.51 -10.26 13.46
N ARG A 34 -10.50 -10.26 14.38
CA ARG A 34 -11.48 -9.17 14.55
C ARG A 34 -11.58 -8.58 15.96
N ASP A 35 -11.00 -9.24 16.95
CA ASP A 35 -11.09 -8.78 18.32
C ASP A 35 -10.01 -7.72 18.60
N VAL A 36 -10.42 -6.60 19.16
CA VAL A 36 -9.57 -5.44 19.45
C VAL A 36 -9.71 -5.05 20.90
N LEU A 37 -8.59 -4.91 21.58
CA LEU A 37 -8.52 -4.51 22.98
C LEU A 37 -7.74 -3.20 23.11
N ALA A 38 -8.28 -2.27 23.91
CA ALA A 38 -7.57 -1.08 24.36
C ALA A 38 -7.25 -1.20 25.85
N VAL A 39 -6.00 -1.00 26.21
CA VAL A 39 -5.52 -1.09 27.60
C VAL A 39 -4.72 0.15 28.00
N MET A 40 -4.64 0.42 29.29
CA MET A 40 -3.78 1.45 29.86
C MET A 40 -3.04 0.88 31.08
N SER A 41 -1.80 1.31 31.29
CA SER A 41 -0.98 0.80 32.40
C SER A 41 -1.60 1.16 33.75
N PRO A 42 -1.41 0.33 34.79
CA PRO A 42 -1.84 0.66 36.15
C PRO A 42 -1.22 1.95 36.68
N GLU A 43 0.00 2.27 36.26
CA GLU A 43 0.72 3.50 36.61
C GLU A 43 0.04 4.73 36.00
N ASP A 44 -0.33 4.67 34.73
CA ASP A 44 -1.04 5.74 34.03
C ASP A 44 -2.46 5.94 34.59
N LEU A 45 -3.15 4.84 34.91
CA LEU A 45 -4.46 4.90 35.56
C LEU A 45 -4.39 5.55 36.96
N ALA A 46 -3.36 5.23 37.73
CA ALA A 46 -3.11 5.84 39.02
C ALA A 46 -2.81 7.34 38.90
N LEU A 47 -1.99 7.72 37.93
CA LEU A 47 -1.69 9.11 37.62
C LEU A 47 -2.95 9.93 37.28
N LEU A 48 -3.81 9.39 36.41
CA LEU A 48 -5.08 10.04 36.03
C LEU A 48 -6.02 10.15 37.22
N ALA A 49 -6.10 9.12 38.05
CA ALA A 49 -6.91 9.11 39.26
C ALA A 49 -6.46 10.17 40.28
N GLU A 50 -5.15 10.27 40.52
CA GLU A 50 -4.57 11.27 41.41
C GLU A 50 -4.86 12.71 40.94
N GLN A 51 -4.70 12.96 39.65
CA GLN A 51 -4.87 14.29 39.07
C GLN A 51 -6.32 14.71 38.89
N SER A 52 -7.22 13.76 38.62
CA SER A 52 -8.65 14.02 38.44
C SER A 52 -9.42 14.04 39.75
N GLY A 53 -8.87 13.43 40.80
CA GLY A 53 -9.59 13.18 42.08
C GLY A 53 -10.65 12.10 41.97
N LEU A 54 -10.72 11.33 40.90
CA LEU A 54 -11.65 10.22 40.67
C LEU A 54 -11.01 8.90 41.14
N PRO A 55 -11.83 7.90 41.56
CA PRO A 55 -11.32 6.57 41.89
C PRO A 55 -10.63 5.91 40.70
N VAL A 56 -9.53 5.16 40.91
CA VAL A 56 -8.84 4.39 39.86
C VAL A 56 -9.79 3.42 39.16
N GLN A 57 -10.78 2.87 39.86
CA GLN A 57 -11.76 1.93 39.31
C GLN A 57 -12.63 2.56 38.20
N ASP A 58 -12.95 3.85 38.31
CA ASP A 58 -13.73 4.55 37.30
C ASP A 58 -12.94 4.73 35.97
N TRP A 59 -11.64 4.93 36.08
CA TRP A 59 -10.73 4.95 34.97
C TRP A 59 -10.52 3.55 34.39
N ALA A 60 -10.25 2.55 35.24
CA ALA A 60 -10.02 1.19 34.79
C ALA A 60 -11.24 0.58 34.07
N ALA A 61 -12.45 1.02 34.40
CA ALA A 61 -13.68 0.56 33.75
C ALA A 61 -13.80 0.98 32.27
N LEU A 62 -12.98 1.92 31.81
CA LEU A 62 -12.94 2.34 30.40
C LEU A 62 -12.07 1.45 29.51
N PHE A 63 -11.16 0.70 30.09
CA PHE A 63 -10.13 -0.07 29.41
C PHE A 63 -10.31 -1.56 29.67
N GLY A 64 -9.71 -2.37 28.81
CA GLY A 64 -9.63 -3.80 29.02
C GLY A 64 -8.58 -4.18 30.07
N ASP A 65 -8.53 -5.47 30.34
CA ASP A 65 -7.66 -6.03 31.36
C ASP A 65 -6.19 -5.88 31.01
N TRP A 66 -5.44 -5.19 31.88
CA TRP A 66 -4.00 -5.02 31.76
C TRP A 66 -3.22 -6.33 31.89
N GLU A 67 -3.75 -7.30 32.62
CA GLU A 67 -3.11 -8.62 32.75
C GLU A 67 -3.04 -9.32 31.40
N ALA A 68 -4.05 -9.14 30.56
CA ALA A 68 -4.03 -9.66 29.18
C ALA A 68 -2.88 -9.07 28.37
N PHE A 69 -2.56 -7.79 28.57
CA PHE A 69 -1.40 -7.15 27.95
C PHE A 69 -0.07 -7.65 28.53
N ALA A 70 0.07 -7.67 29.85
CA ALA A 70 1.27 -8.14 30.51
C ALA A 70 1.61 -9.58 30.11
N PHE A 71 0.58 -10.42 29.98
CA PHE A 71 0.70 -11.77 29.46
C PHE A 71 1.18 -11.79 27.99
N ALA A 72 0.59 -10.98 27.13
CA ALA A 72 0.97 -10.89 25.71
C ALA A 72 2.40 -10.38 25.50
N TYR A 73 2.91 -9.54 26.39
CA TYR A 73 4.30 -9.03 26.35
C TYR A 73 5.33 -9.98 27.00
N GLY A 74 4.91 -11.12 27.53
CA GLY A 74 5.82 -12.05 28.20
C GLY A 74 6.44 -11.49 29.49
N MET A 75 5.83 -10.47 30.10
CA MET A 75 6.31 -9.83 31.31
C MET A 75 6.14 -10.72 32.53
N THR A 76 5.29 -11.73 32.47
CA THR A 76 5.15 -12.76 33.47
C THR A 76 5.68 -14.09 32.94
N PRO A 77 6.78 -14.63 33.48
CA PRO A 77 7.27 -15.94 33.08
C PRO A 77 6.28 -17.00 33.57
N GLY A 78 5.41 -17.47 32.67
CA GLY A 78 4.53 -18.60 32.85
C GLY A 78 5.01 -19.78 32.01
N GLU A 79 4.68 -21.01 32.45
CA GLU A 79 5.07 -22.25 31.72
C GLU A 79 4.30 -22.49 30.43
N THR A 80 3.33 -21.63 30.06
CA THR A 80 2.57 -21.71 28.81
C THR A 80 3.12 -20.72 27.78
N PRO A 81 3.21 -21.09 26.48
CA PRO A 81 3.60 -20.16 25.45
C PRO A 81 2.65 -18.96 25.40
N VAL A 82 3.20 -17.79 25.62
CA VAL A 82 2.48 -16.52 25.69
C VAL A 82 2.48 -15.88 24.32
N PRO A 83 1.35 -15.33 23.83
CA PRO A 83 1.35 -14.54 22.61
C PRO A 83 2.36 -13.40 22.74
N ALA A 84 3.32 -13.31 21.81
CA ALA A 84 4.25 -12.21 21.79
C ALA A 84 3.59 -10.97 21.17
N ALA A 85 3.53 -9.88 21.92
CA ALA A 85 3.03 -8.61 21.42
C ALA A 85 4.14 -7.86 20.68
N LEU A 86 3.76 -7.19 19.59
CA LEU A 86 4.62 -6.33 18.81
C LEU A 86 4.19 -4.89 18.98
N GLY A 87 5.11 -4.03 19.44
CA GLY A 87 4.87 -2.61 19.56
C GLY A 87 5.20 -1.88 18.25
N GLU A 88 4.29 -1.06 17.74
CA GLU A 88 4.61 -0.11 16.66
C GLU A 88 5.44 1.03 17.23
N ASN A 89 6.61 1.26 16.66
CA ASN A 89 7.54 2.28 17.11
C ASN A 89 7.11 3.69 16.71
N HIS A 90 7.71 4.69 17.39
CA HIS A 90 7.75 6.12 17.09
C HIS A 90 7.80 6.46 15.61
N ASP A 91 8.69 5.79 14.85
CA ASP A 91 8.90 6.05 13.43
C ASP A 91 7.79 5.50 12.52
N ARG A 92 6.80 4.78 13.05
CA ARG A 92 5.69 4.15 12.32
C ARG A 92 6.12 3.21 11.18
N THR A 93 7.39 2.86 11.10
CA THR A 93 7.96 2.13 9.96
C THR A 93 8.28 0.69 10.29
N SER A 94 8.50 0.38 11.56
CA SER A 94 8.86 -0.96 12.01
C SER A 94 8.15 -1.33 13.30
N MET A 95 7.90 -2.60 13.49
CA MET A 95 7.46 -3.19 14.73
C MET A 95 8.67 -3.76 15.47
N HIS A 96 8.66 -3.71 16.80
CA HIS A 96 9.69 -4.29 17.64
C HIS A 96 9.17 -5.55 18.33
N LEU A 97 10.00 -6.58 18.30
CA LEU A 97 9.79 -7.80 19.06
C LEU A 97 10.42 -7.68 20.44
N PRO A 98 9.84 -8.33 21.45
CA PRO A 98 10.56 -8.58 22.70
C PRO A 98 11.89 -9.28 22.41
N GLU A 99 12.90 -9.02 23.24
CA GLU A 99 14.22 -9.60 23.07
C GLU A 99 14.19 -11.14 23.05
N GLY A 100 14.82 -11.74 22.06
CA GLY A 100 14.89 -13.21 21.92
C GLY A 100 13.68 -13.88 21.28
N VAL A 101 12.65 -13.14 20.87
CA VAL A 101 11.45 -13.71 20.22
C VAL A 101 11.67 -13.83 18.70
N ILE A 102 11.52 -15.05 18.20
CA ILE A 102 11.55 -15.36 16.76
C ILE A 102 10.10 -15.66 16.31
N PRO A 103 9.50 -14.85 15.41
CA PRO A 103 8.08 -15.00 15.04
C PRO A 103 7.68 -16.39 14.55
N ALA A 104 8.59 -17.09 13.86
CA ALA A 104 8.32 -18.43 13.34
C ALA A 104 8.14 -19.49 14.44
N GLU A 105 8.63 -19.24 15.65
CA GLU A 105 8.51 -20.15 16.80
C GLU A 105 7.18 -19.99 17.54
N TYR A 106 6.41 -18.93 17.24
CA TYR A 106 5.15 -18.60 17.89
C TYR A 106 3.98 -18.49 16.90
N PRO A 107 3.68 -19.53 16.12
CA PRO A 107 2.62 -19.49 15.12
C PRO A 107 1.26 -19.28 15.77
N GLY A 108 0.53 -18.26 15.33
CA GLY A 108 -0.79 -17.94 15.88
C GLY A 108 -0.81 -17.35 17.29
N GLN A 109 0.35 -16.97 17.82
CA GLN A 109 0.49 -16.39 19.17
C GLN A 109 0.99 -14.93 19.13
N MET A 110 1.15 -14.36 17.94
CA MET A 110 1.65 -13.01 17.76
C MET A 110 0.48 -12.02 17.57
N VAL A 111 0.55 -10.89 18.24
CA VAL A 111 -0.44 -9.81 18.10
C VAL A 111 0.23 -8.52 17.67
N LYS A 112 -0.41 -7.80 16.76
CA LYS A 112 0.02 -6.47 16.34
C LYS A 112 -0.47 -5.44 17.35
N THR A 113 0.47 -4.71 17.94
CA THR A 113 0.21 -3.78 19.04
C THR A 113 0.55 -2.35 18.62
N LEU A 114 -0.31 -1.40 18.95
CA LEU A 114 0.00 0.03 18.94
C LEU A 114 0.37 0.44 20.37
N TYR A 115 1.54 1.04 20.53
CA TYR A 115 1.89 1.76 21.75
C TYR A 115 1.83 3.26 21.46
N LEU A 116 0.88 3.95 22.10
CA LEU A 116 0.68 5.39 21.92
C LEU A 116 1.54 6.15 22.93
N TYR A 117 2.79 6.49 22.55
CA TYR A 117 3.67 7.30 23.38
C TYR A 117 3.21 8.74 23.47
N ASP A 118 3.44 9.39 24.61
CA ASP A 118 3.11 10.79 24.88
C ASP A 118 3.59 11.73 23.79
N ASP A 119 4.85 11.63 23.42
CA ASP A 119 5.47 12.45 22.37
C ASP A 119 4.78 12.30 21.01
N TYR A 120 4.31 11.10 20.73
CA TYR A 120 3.62 10.83 19.48
C TYR A 120 2.20 11.36 19.48
N ALA A 121 1.47 11.13 20.57
CA ALA A 121 0.13 11.65 20.76
C ALA A 121 0.12 13.20 20.69
N ASN A 122 1.06 13.84 21.38
CA ASN A 122 1.20 15.29 21.41
C ASN A 122 1.57 15.92 20.07
N ARG A 123 2.51 15.31 19.34
CA ARG A 123 2.98 15.86 18.05
C ARG A 123 1.99 15.65 16.91
N VAL A 124 1.25 14.57 16.92
CA VAL A 124 0.45 14.16 15.76
C VAL A 124 -1.01 14.51 15.91
N VAL A 125 -1.53 14.43 17.10
CA VAL A 125 -2.96 14.46 17.37
C VAL A 125 -3.37 15.69 18.18
N GLY A 126 -2.47 16.22 19.00
CA GLY A 126 -2.85 17.24 19.97
C GLY A 126 -3.89 16.73 20.95
N SER A 127 -4.62 17.63 21.57
CA SER A 127 -5.67 17.32 22.56
C SER A 127 -7.08 17.08 21.95
N ASP A 128 -7.20 16.92 20.61
CA ASP A 128 -8.51 16.66 19.99
C ASP A 128 -8.88 15.18 20.08
N PRO A 129 -9.87 14.78 20.91
CA PRO A 129 -10.29 13.40 21.06
C PRO A 129 -10.73 12.74 19.75
N ARG A 130 -11.24 13.52 18.79
CA ARG A 130 -11.67 13.02 17.48
C ARG A 130 -10.48 12.62 16.61
N GLU A 131 -9.37 13.34 16.71
CA GLU A 131 -8.17 12.98 15.97
C GLU A 131 -7.49 11.74 16.60
N VAL A 132 -7.56 11.56 17.94
CA VAL A 132 -7.16 10.31 18.61
C VAL A 132 -8.03 9.14 18.12
N GLU A 133 -9.35 9.29 18.13
CA GLU A 133 -10.28 8.29 17.61
C GLU A 133 -9.95 7.92 16.15
N ASN A 134 -9.72 8.91 15.28
CA ASN A 134 -9.34 8.69 13.89
C ASN A 134 -8.00 7.95 13.76
N LEU A 135 -7.03 8.27 14.62
CA LEU A 135 -5.74 7.59 14.65
C LEU A 135 -5.91 6.11 15.00
N LEU A 136 -6.61 5.83 16.11
CA LEU A 136 -6.85 4.47 16.60
C LEU A 136 -7.67 3.65 15.60
N PHE A 137 -8.70 4.25 15.02
CA PHE A 137 -9.51 3.61 13.99
C PHE A 137 -8.66 3.20 12.78
N ARG A 138 -7.76 4.07 12.30
CA ARG A 138 -6.82 3.74 11.21
C ARG A 138 -5.79 2.70 11.62
N ALA A 139 -5.35 2.73 12.86
CA ALA A 139 -4.43 1.71 13.38
C ALA A 139 -5.04 0.30 13.26
N VAL A 140 -6.30 0.17 13.64
CA VAL A 140 -7.02 -1.10 13.53
C VAL A 140 -7.35 -1.45 12.08
N THR A 141 -7.99 -0.55 11.34
CA THR A 141 -8.55 -0.86 10.01
C THR A 141 -7.51 -0.88 8.90
N ASP A 142 -6.57 0.06 8.90
CA ASP A 142 -5.58 0.23 7.82
C ASP A 142 -4.31 -0.57 8.06
N ARG A 143 -3.98 -0.90 9.31
CA ARG A 143 -2.73 -1.58 9.68
C ARG A 143 -2.95 -2.93 10.38
N GLY A 144 -4.19 -3.26 10.71
CA GLY A 144 -4.53 -4.53 11.36
C GLY A 144 -4.01 -4.66 12.79
N LEU A 145 -3.88 -3.57 13.55
CA LEU A 145 -3.50 -3.61 14.95
C LEU A 145 -4.68 -4.10 15.79
N ARG A 146 -4.41 -4.91 16.81
CA ARG A 146 -5.44 -5.56 17.63
C ARG A 146 -5.32 -5.24 19.10
N LEU A 147 -4.13 -4.89 19.56
CA LEU A 147 -3.89 -4.42 20.91
C LEU A 147 -3.47 -2.95 20.87
N LEU A 148 -4.20 -2.10 21.57
CA LEU A 148 -3.99 -0.67 21.64
C LEU A 148 -3.58 -0.30 23.06
N ILE A 149 -2.30 0.02 23.26
CA ILE A 149 -1.78 0.47 24.54
C ILE A 149 -1.83 2.00 24.53
N LEU A 150 -2.70 2.55 25.35
CA LEU A 150 -2.91 3.98 25.46
C LEU A 150 -2.15 4.54 26.66
N THR A 151 -1.61 5.73 26.49
CA THR A 151 -1.09 6.58 27.57
C THR A 151 -2.09 7.71 27.81
N PRO A 152 -1.97 8.50 28.90
CA PRO A 152 -2.80 9.66 29.11
C PRO A 152 -2.79 10.60 27.90
N PHE A 153 -3.94 11.18 27.58
CA PHE A 153 -4.00 12.25 26.57
C PHE A 153 -3.44 13.53 27.19
N PHE A 154 -2.72 14.32 26.40
CA PHE A 154 -2.10 15.54 26.87
C PHE A 154 -2.68 16.77 26.17
N THR A 155 -2.80 17.86 26.91
CA THR A 155 -3.11 19.16 26.35
C THR A 155 -1.92 19.70 25.56
N THR A 156 -2.14 20.76 24.77
CA THR A 156 -1.05 21.46 24.04
C THR A 156 0.02 22.04 24.97
N GLU A 157 -0.32 22.21 26.26
CA GLU A 157 0.59 22.69 27.30
C GLU A 157 1.37 21.56 27.98
N GLY A 158 1.12 20.30 27.61
CA GLY A 158 1.80 19.12 28.15
C GLY A 158 1.21 18.61 29.46
N ASN A 159 0.02 19.08 29.87
CA ASN A 159 -0.67 18.55 31.04
C ASN A 159 -1.59 17.39 30.65
N PRO A 160 -1.71 16.32 31.45
CA PRO A 160 -2.63 15.26 31.18
C PRO A 160 -4.08 15.76 31.17
N VAL A 161 -4.88 15.24 30.25
CA VAL A 161 -6.31 15.48 30.20
C VAL A 161 -6.97 14.65 31.29
N THR A 162 -7.54 15.31 32.30
CA THR A 162 -8.15 14.66 33.49
C THR A 162 -9.67 14.51 33.39
N ASP A 163 -10.28 14.98 32.30
CA ASP A 163 -11.71 14.77 32.06
C ASP A 163 -11.96 13.36 31.49
N ILE A 164 -12.48 12.50 32.34
CA ILE A 164 -12.83 11.10 32.01
C ILE A 164 -13.86 11.00 30.86
N ALA A 165 -14.69 12.05 30.65
CA ALA A 165 -15.67 12.05 29.57
C ALA A 165 -14.98 12.05 28.20
N VAL A 166 -13.83 12.71 28.07
CA VAL A 166 -13.03 12.77 26.84
C VAL A 166 -12.58 11.36 26.41
N TYR A 167 -12.08 10.57 27.34
CA TYR A 167 -11.65 9.19 27.05
C TYR A 167 -12.86 8.30 26.73
N ARG A 168 -13.94 8.43 27.51
CA ARG A 168 -15.17 7.68 27.30
C ARG A 168 -15.77 7.95 25.93
N ASP A 169 -15.85 9.19 25.51
CA ASP A 169 -16.40 9.59 24.21
C ASP A 169 -15.51 9.08 23.06
N CYS A 170 -14.17 9.17 23.21
CA CYS A 170 -13.21 8.65 22.25
C CYS A 170 -13.35 7.13 22.08
N LEU A 171 -13.33 6.37 23.19
CA LEU A 171 -13.40 4.90 23.14
C LEU A 171 -14.76 4.39 22.68
N ASN A 172 -15.85 5.03 23.12
CA ASN A 172 -17.20 4.72 22.64
C ASN A 172 -17.38 5.06 21.15
N GLY A 173 -16.81 6.17 20.70
CA GLY A 173 -16.77 6.55 19.29
C GLY A 173 -16.02 5.51 18.46
N LEU A 174 -14.84 5.15 18.90
CA LEU A 174 -14.01 4.09 18.31
C LEU A 174 -14.75 2.76 18.24
N GLY A 175 -15.32 2.30 19.37
CA GLY A 175 -16.05 1.03 19.47
C GLY A 175 -17.19 0.96 18.45
N ARG A 176 -18.07 1.96 18.43
CA ARG A 176 -19.18 2.03 17.44
C ARG A 176 -18.70 1.98 15.98
N ARG A 177 -17.59 2.65 15.66
CA ARG A 177 -17.03 2.63 14.30
C ARG A 177 -16.40 1.28 13.95
N LEU A 178 -15.75 0.64 14.90
CA LEU A 178 -15.16 -0.69 14.74
C LEU A 178 -16.26 -1.75 14.58
N GLU A 179 -17.29 -1.74 15.43
CA GLU A 179 -18.45 -2.63 15.33
C GLU A 179 -19.18 -2.49 13.99
N ALA A 180 -19.33 -1.25 13.47
CA ALA A 180 -19.90 -1.00 12.16
C ALA A 180 -19.05 -1.61 11.01
N ARG A 181 -17.79 -1.97 11.28
CA ARG A 181 -16.88 -2.68 10.37
C ARG A 181 -16.73 -4.16 10.66
N GLY A 182 -17.50 -4.69 11.63
CA GLY A 182 -17.49 -6.09 12.02
C GLY A 182 -16.32 -6.49 12.93
N TYR A 183 -15.77 -5.54 13.67
CA TYR A 183 -14.81 -5.81 14.76
C TYR A 183 -15.55 -5.94 16.09
N THR A 184 -14.99 -6.73 17.00
CA THR A 184 -15.38 -6.78 18.43
C THR A 184 -14.41 -5.89 19.21
N PHE A 185 -14.91 -5.01 20.08
CA PHE A 185 -14.05 -4.08 20.82
C PHE A 185 -14.27 -4.17 22.31
N GLY A 186 -13.19 -4.30 23.07
CA GLY A 186 -13.15 -4.08 24.51
C GLY A 186 -12.96 -5.34 25.39
N GLU A 187 -13.18 -6.57 24.89
CA GLU A 187 -13.11 -7.78 25.72
C GLU A 187 -11.78 -8.53 25.56
N THR A 188 -11.40 -8.80 24.33
CA THR A 188 -10.21 -9.61 23.99
C THR A 188 -9.49 -9.04 22.76
N PHE A 189 -8.33 -9.61 22.44
CA PHE A 189 -7.63 -9.34 21.18
C PHE A 189 -7.37 -10.63 20.42
N SER A 190 -7.31 -10.54 19.09
CA SER A 190 -6.98 -11.68 18.24
C SER A 190 -5.49 -11.72 17.92
N CYS A 191 -4.97 -12.95 17.73
CA CYS A 191 -3.60 -13.18 17.28
C CYS A 191 -3.53 -13.46 15.78
N LEU A 192 -2.46 -12.94 15.14
CA LEU A 192 -2.25 -13.09 13.72
C LEU A 192 -1.92 -14.53 13.33
N GLN A 193 -2.71 -15.07 12.40
CA GLN A 193 -2.43 -16.35 11.75
C GLN A 193 -1.66 -16.11 10.46
N THR A 194 -0.56 -16.86 10.26
CA THR A 194 0.32 -16.72 9.10
C THR A 194 0.54 -18.04 8.37
N ALA A 195 0.85 -17.95 7.07
CA ALA A 195 1.16 -19.11 6.25
C ALA A 195 2.58 -19.62 6.47
N ASP A 196 2.83 -20.90 6.14
CA ASP A 196 4.18 -21.49 6.12
C ASP A 196 5.10 -20.72 5.16
N SER A 197 6.37 -20.58 5.53
CA SER A 197 7.38 -19.78 4.83
C SER A 197 7.77 -20.29 3.43
N LEU A 198 7.53 -21.58 3.11
CA LEU A 198 7.90 -22.17 1.82
C LEU A 198 6.86 -21.88 0.71
N LEU A 199 5.60 -21.75 1.04
CA LEU A 199 4.53 -21.54 0.08
C LEU A 199 4.62 -20.23 -0.72
N PRO A 200 5.08 -19.09 -0.15
CA PRO A 200 5.29 -17.85 -0.89
C PRO A 200 6.19 -17.99 -2.12
N LEU A 201 7.10 -18.96 -2.14
CA LEU A 201 7.99 -19.22 -3.28
C LEU A 201 7.22 -19.58 -4.55
N LEU A 202 6.08 -20.26 -4.43
CA LEU A 202 5.26 -20.66 -5.57
C LEU A 202 4.75 -19.45 -6.38
N SER A 203 4.41 -18.36 -5.72
CA SER A 203 3.99 -17.13 -6.40
C SER A 203 5.11 -16.50 -7.23
N GLY A 204 6.37 -16.78 -6.92
CA GLY A 204 7.55 -16.35 -7.67
C GLY A 204 7.57 -16.87 -9.12
N CYS A 205 6.88 -17.98 -9.41
CA CYS A 205 6.74 -18.50 -10.77
C CYS A 205 6.07 -17.45 -11.70
N LEU A 206 5.09 -16.69 -11.21
CA LEU A 206 4.44 -15.63 -11.99
C LEU A 206 5.41 -14.47 -12.28
N SER A 207 6.27 -14.15 -11.35
CA SER A 207 7.28 -13.10 -11.51
C SER A 207 8.33 -13.49 -12.56
N ILE A 208 8.78 -14.75 -12.55
CA ILE A 208 9.66 -15.32 -13.59
C ILE A 208 8.99 -15.23 -14.96
N LEU A 209 7.72 -15.65 -15.08
CA LEU A 209 6.97 -15.58 -16.34
C LEU A 209 6.78 -14.13 -16.82
N ALA A 210 6.42 -13.21 -15.94
CA ALA A 210 6.28 -11.80 -16.27
C ALA A 210 7.62 -11.20 -16.77
N GLY A 211 8.73 -11.55 -16.12
CA GLY A 211 10.09 -11.18 -16.55
C GLY A 211 10.45 -11.76 -17.91
N CYS A 212 10.15 -13.04 -18.16
CA CYS A 212 10.35 -13.67 -19.46
C CYS A 212 9.52 -12.99 -20.56
N VAL A 213 8.25 -12.68 -20.31
CA VAL A 213 7.38 -11.94 -21.25
C VAL A 213 7.98 -10.58 -21.59
N LEU A 214 8.41 -9.83 -20.57
CA LEU A 214 9.02 -8.51 -20.77
C LEU A 214 10.30 -8.60 -21.62
N LEU A 215 11.22 -9.51 -21.28
CA LEU A 215 12.47 -9.71 -22.00
C LEU A 215 12.25 -10.18 -23.45
N CYS A 216 11.28 -11.08 -23.67
CA CYS A 216 10.91 -11.51 -25.03
C CYS A 216 10.29 -10.40 -25.88
N ARG A 217 9.68 -9.41 -25.25
CA ARG A 217 9.13 -8.23 -25.95
C ARG A 217 10.20 -7.18 -26.24
N LEU A 218 11.15 -7.00 -25.33
CA LEU A 218 12.28 -6.08 -25.51
C LEU A 218 13.28 -6.59 -26.55
N PHE A 219 13.54 -7.91 -26.52
CA PHE A 219 14.56 -8.54 -27.33
C PHE A 219 13.96 -9.66 -28.20
N PRO A 220 13.51 -9.36 -29.44
CA PRO A 220 12.87 -10.37 -30.30
C PRO A 220 13.71 -11.63 -30.56
N GLY A 221 15.04 -11.52 -30.51
CA GLY A 221 15.97 -12.67 -30.62
C GLY A 221 15.84 -13.66 -29.47
N VAL A 222 15.53 -13.18 -28.27
CA VAL A 222 15.35 -14.00 -27.05
C VAL A 222 14.07 -14.83 -27.12
N ARG A 223 13.07 -14.33 -27.86
CA ARG A 223 11.77 -15.03 -28.01
C ARG A 223 11.91 -16.46 -28.55
N ARG A 224 12.90 -16.71 -29.39
CA ARG A 224 13.15 -18.06 -29.93
C ARG A 224 13.69 -19.04 -28.87
N ARG A 225 14.27 -18.52 -27.80
CA ARG A 225 14.89 -19.26 -26.69
C ARG A 225 14.16 -18.98 -25.37
N SER A 226 12.88 -18.64 -25.43
CA SER A 226 12.08 -18.27 -24.23
C SER A 226 12.09 -19.36 -23.16
N ASP A 227 12.11 -20.63 -23.57
CA ASP A 227 12.14 -21.77 -22.64
C ASP A 227 13.47 -21.91 -21.92
N LEU A 228 14.59 -21.66 -22.64
CA LEU A 228 15.93 -21.63 -22.04
C LEU A 228 16.06 -20.46 -21.07
N LEU A 229 15.51 -19.28 -21.42
CA LEU A 229 15.49 -18.13 -20.52
C LEU A 229 14.67 -18.44 -19.25
N CYS A 230 13.48 -19.00 -19.43
CA CYS A 230 12.60 -19.35 -18.33
C CYS A 230 13.23 -20.40 -17.39
N GLY A 231 13.80 -21.46 -17.98
CA GLY A 231 14.54 -22.49 -17.23
C GLY A 231 15.78 -21.95 -16.53
N GLY A 232 16.55 -21.07 -17.21
CA GLY A 232 17.72 -20.42 -16.63
C GLY A 232 17.38 -19.52 -15.44
N LEU A 233 16.30 -18.72 -15.53
CA LEU A 233 15.84 -17.92 -14.41
C LEU A 233 15.35 -18.78 -13.25
N LEU A 234 14.67 -19.89 -13.53
CA LEU A 234 14.24 -20.82 -12.48
C LEU A 234 15.46 -21.45 -11.77
N VAL A 235 16.43 -21.95 -12.53
CA VAL A 235 17.66 -22.53 -11.96
C VAL A 235 18.42 -21.49 -11.14
N LEU A 236 18.57 -20.26 -11.66
CA LEU A 236 19.22 -19.18 -10.92
C LEU A 236 18.46 -18.87 -9.62
N SER A 237 17.14 -18.83 -9.66
CA SER A 237 16.30 -18.65 -8.48
C SER A 237 16.53 -19.73 -7.42
N CYS A 238 16.58 -21.00 -7.84
CA CYS A 238 16.88 -22.12 -6.94
C CYS A 238 18.31 -22.02 -6.35
N LEU A 239 19.31 -21.66 -7.15
CA LEU A 239 20.68 -21.50 -6.67
C LEU A 239 20.82 -20.38 -5.64
N VAL A 240 20.18 -19.24 -5.88
CA VAL A 240 20.19 -18.10 -4.92
C VAL A 240 19.46 -18.50 -3.64
N TYR A 241 18.32 -19.20 -3.74
CA TYR A 241 17.58 -19.67 -2.57
C TYR A 241 18.41 -20.65 -1.71
N LEU A 242 19.12 -21.58 -2.36
CA LEU A 242 19.99 -22.55 -1.66
C LEU A 242 21.22 -21.88 -1.03
N ALA A 243 21.70 -20.79 -1.61
CA ALA A 243 22.83 -20.04 -1.07
C ALA A 243 22.40 -19.15 0.12
N ASP A 244 21.29 -18.44 -0.02
CA ASP A 244 20.75 -17.54 1.00
C ASP A 244 19.23 -17.32 0.76
N ALA A 245 18.41 -17.96 1.57
CA ALA A 245 16.96 -17.88 1.44
C ALA A 245 16.40 -16.48 1.74
N ALA A 246 17.00 -15.74 2.68
CA ALA A 246 16.57 -14.39 3.04
C ALA A 246 16.87 -13.39 1.91
N LEU A 247 18.09 -13.45 1.37
CA LEU A 247 18.47 -12.66 0.18
C LEU A 247 17.56 -13.00 -1.01
N PHE A 248 17.28 -14.29 -1.24
CA PHE A 248 16.39 -14.70 -2.33
C PHE A 248 15.01 -14.09 -2.19
N LEU A 249 14.37 -14.15 -1.02
CA LEU A 249 13.07 -13.57 -0.78
C LEU A 249 13.07 -12.05 -1.04
N THR A 250 14.06 -11.36 -0.51
CA THR A 250 14.25 -9.92 -0.75
C THR A 250 14.35 -9.59 -2.24
N LEU A 251 15.15 -10.35 -2.99
CA LEU A 251 15.30 -10.17 -4.45
C LEU A 251 14.01 -10.52 -5.20
N LEU A 252 13.28 -11.55 -4.77
CA LEU A 252 12.02 -11.96 -5.38
C LEU A 252 10.96 -10.87 -5.24
N HIS A 253 10.79 -10.33 -4.03
CA HIS A 253 9.85 -9.22 -3.79
C HIS A 253 10.19 -8.00 -4.64
N LEU A 254 11.47 -7.61 -4.66
CA LEU A 254 11.96 -6.48 -5.44
C LEU A 254 11.78 -6.71 -6.94
N ALA A 255 12.15 -7.88 -7.45
CA ALA A 255 11.98 -8.23 -8.86
C ALA A 255 10.51 -8.18 -9.27
N THR A 256 9.61 -8.73 -8.45
CA THR A 256 8.16 -8.68 -8.69
C THR A 256 7.67 -7.22 -8.76
N ALA A 257 8.05 -6.41 -7.78
CA ALA A 257 7.65 -5.01 -7.71
C ALA A 257 8.19 -4.15 -8.87
N ILE A 258 9.25 -4.58 -9.56
CA ILE A 258 9.83 -3.90 -10.72
C ILE A 258 9.25 -4.44 -12.03
N VAL A 259 9.21 -5.76 -12.19
CA VAL A 259 8.90 -6.42 -13.48
C VAL A 259 7.47 -6.13 -13.93
N PHE A 260 6.49 -6.19 -13.04
CA PHE A 260 5.10 -5.93 -13.40
C PHE A 260 4.87 -4.48 -13.85
N PRO A 261 5.32 -3.44 -13.12
CA PRO A 261 5.24 -2.07 -13.61
C PRO A 261 6.07 -1.80 -14.87
N CYS A 262 7.23 -2.44 -15.05
CA CYS A 262 8.01 -2.32 -16.29
C CYS A 262 7.27 -2.93 -17.49
N ALA A 263 6.58 -4.05 -17.31
CA ALA A 263 5.76 -4.64 -18.37
C ALA A 263 4.56 -3.74 -18.72
N ALA A 264 3.95 -3.08 -17.72
CA ALA A 264 2.94 -2.05 -17.92
C ALA A 264 3.52 -0.83 -18.66
N ALA A 265 4.69 -0.35 -18.25
CA ALA A 265 5.41 0.75 -18.89
C ALA A 265 5.72 0.47 -20.38
N TYR A 266 6.13 -0.75 -20.69
CA TYR A 266 6.29 -1.19 -22.09
C TYR A 266 4.97 -1.13 -22.86
N ALA A 267 3.87 -1.60 -22.26
CA ALA A 267 2.54 -1.55 -22.89
C ALA A 267 2.05 -0.11 -23.13
N ILE A 268 2.32 0.81 -22.20
CA ILE A 268 2.05 2.25 -22.34
C ILE A 268 2.81 2.80 -23.57
N GLY A 269 4.10 2.50 -23.68
CA GLY A 269 4.93 2.93 -24.80
C GLY A 269 4.49 2.36 -26.16
N GLU A 270 4.04 1.10 -26.20
CA GLU A 270 3.48 0.49 -27.40
C GLU A 270 2.13 1.10 -27.77
N TYR A 271 1.31 1.46 -26.78
CA TYR A 271 0.02 2.12 -27.03
C TYR A 271 0.22 3.53 -27.60
N ALA A 272 1.25 4.27 -27.17
CA ALA A 272 1.57 5.60 -27.67
C ALA A 272 1.80 5.65 -29.19
N LYS A 273 2.18 4.52 -29.82
CA LYS A 273 2.36 4.40 -31.28
C LYS A 273 1.07 4.11 -32.04
N LYS A 274 0.02 3.68 -31.36
CA LYS A 274 -1.23 3.22 -31.99
C LYS A 274 -2.23 4.36 -32.13
N THR A 275 -3.03 4.30 -33.19
CA THR A 275 -4.26 5.08 -33.34
C THR A 275 -5.42 4.14 -33.10
N ASP A 276 -6.33 4.54 -32.22
CA ASP A 276 -7.51 3.74 -31.86
C ASP A 276 -8.76 4.59 -32.15
N ASP A 277 -9.59 4.11 -33.08
CA ASP A 277 -10.76 4.85 -33.56
C ASP A 277 -12.04 4.55 -32.76
N ARG A 278 -11.97 3.65 -31.79
CA ARG A 278 -13.10 3.32 -30.91
C ARG A 278 -13.58 4.52 -30.10
N PRO A 279 -14.82 4.51 -29.61
CA PRO A 279 -15.32 5.54 -28.68
C PRO A 279 -14.41 5.68 -27.47
N MET A 280 -14.18 6.92 -27.02
CA MET A 280 -13.19 7.23 -25.97
C MET A 280 -13.46 6.45 -24.67
N TRP A 281 -14.73 6.29 -24.27
CA TRP A 281 -15.10 5.56 -23.07
C TRP A 281 -14.68 4.08 -23.13
N GLN A 282 -14.80 3.42 -24.31
CA GLN A 282 -14.36 2.04 -24.49
C GLN A 282 -12.84 1.91 -24.40
N ILE A 283 -12.13 2.88 -24.97
CA ILE A 283 -10.68 2.92 -24.91
C ILE A 283 -10.22 3.09 -23.46
N VAL A 284 -10.80 4.06 -22.74
CA VAL A 284 -10.49 4.31 -21.32
C VAL A 284 -10.77 3.05 -20.50
N LEU A 285 -11.97 2.47 -20.61
CA LEU A 285 -12.33 1.29 -19.86
C LEU A 285 -11.37 0.12 -20.12
N ARG A 286 -11.14 -0.22 -21.40
CA ARG A 286 -10.29 -1.35 -21.77
C ARG A 286 -8.83 -1.15 -21.38
N PHE A 287 -8.30 0.05 -21.56
CA PHE A 287 -6.92 0.37 -21.22
C PHE A 287 -6.72 0.35 -19.70
N THR A 288 -7.62 1.01 -18.96
CA THR A 288 -7.55 1.05 -17.50
C THR A 288 -7.69 -0.35 -16.88
N THR A 289 -8.70 -1.12 -17.29
CA THR A 289 -8.90 -2.48 -16.75
C THR A 289 -7.73 -3.40 -17.07
N GLY A 290 -7.15 -3.30 -18.27
CA GLY A 290 -5.97 -4.10 -18.63
C GLY A 290 -4.74 -3.70 -17.84
N LEU A 291 -4.48 -2.40 -17.69
CA LEU A 291 -3.28 -1.90 -17.03
C LEU A 291 -3.34 -2.07 -15.51
N VAL A 292 -4.47 -1.69 -14.92
CA VAL A 292 -4.70 -1.82 -13.47
C VAL A 292 -4.80 -3.30 -13.09
N GLY A 293 -5.50 -4.12 -13.88
CA GLY A 293 -5.57 -5.57 -13.64
C GLY A 293 -4.19 -6.24 -13.67
N TRP A 294 -3.31 -5.83 -14.59
CA TRP A 294 -1.93 -6.32 -14.64
C TRP A 294 -1.11 -5.88 -13.42
N SER A 295 -1.22 -4.61 -13.03
CA SER A 295 -0.53 -4.06 -11.85
C SER A 295 -1.07 -4.67 -10.56
N LEU A 296 -2.38 -4.88 -10.48
CA LEU A 296 -3.02 -5.55 -9.35
C LEU A 296 -2.53 -7.00 -9.23
N LEU A 297 -2.39 -7.74 -10.34
CA LEU A 297 -1.80 -9.08 -10.33
C LEU A 297 -0.39 -9.05 -9.74
N GLY A 298 0.45 -8.08 -10.15
CA GLY A 298 1.79 -7.89 -9.59
C GLY A 298 1.75 -7.60 -8.08
N GLY A 299 0.85 -6.71 -7.66
CA GLY A 299 0.64 -6.41 -6.24
C GLY A 299 0.19 -7.63 -5.43
N LEU A 300 -0.77 -8.40 -5.95
CA LEU A 300 -1.23 -9.63 -5.32
C LEU A 300 -0.13 -10.69 -5.23
N CYS A 301 0.75 -10.79 -6.24
CA CYS A 301 1.93 -11.65 -6.14
C CYS A 301 2.86 -11.21 -5.01
N VAL A 302 3.15 -9.91 -4.87
CA VAL A 302 3.94 -9.38 -3.76
C VAL A 302 3.26 -9.67 -2.42
N ALA A 303 1.94 -9.42 -2.31
CA ALA A 303 1.19 -9.71 -1.09
C ALA A 303 1.24 -11.18 -0.69
N ALA A 304 1.17 -12.10 -1.66
CA ALA A 304 1.32 -13.53 -1.43
C ALA A 304 2.74 -13.89 -0.97
N GLN A 305 3.76 -13.34 -1.63
CA GLN A 305 5.16 -13.54 -1.27
C GLN A 305 5.49 -13.02 0.13
N MET A 306 4.86 -11.94 0.57
CA MET A 306 5.03 -11.31 1.87
C MET A 306 4.00 -11.79 2.92
N SER A 307 3.37 -12.95 2.72
CA SER A 307 2.40 -13.53 3.68
C SER A 307 3.04 -14.29 4.83
N THR A 308 4.34 -14.14 5.05
CA THR A 308 5.06 -14.73 6.19
C THR A 308 4.91 -13.87 7.46
N PRO A 309 5.11 -14.45 8.66
CA PRO A 309 4.98 -13.72 9.92
C PRO A 309 5.78 -12.43 9.97
N VAL A 310 7.03 -12.48 9.55
CA VAL A 310 7.99 -11.36 9.64
C VAL A 310 7.48 -10.11 8.91
N TYR A 311 6.94 -10.27 7.70
CA TYR A 311 6.41 -9.15 6.91
C TYR A 311 5.03 -8.70 7.36
N GLN A 312 4.14 -9.64 7.72
CA GLN A 312 2.79 -9.27 8.17
C GLN A 312 2.80 -8.57 9.53
N LEU A 313 3.74 -8.93 10.40
CA LEU A 313 3.98 -8.25 11.68
C LEU A 313 4.71 -6.91 11.50
N GLY A 314 5.38 -6.70 10.36
CA GLY A 314 6.16 -5.48 10.10
C GLY A 314 7.51 -5.45 10.82
N THR A 315 8.03 -6.60 11.27
CA THR A 315 9.39 -6.74 11.83
C THR A 315 10.47 -6.67 10.77
N ASP A 316 10.11 -7.06 9.55
CA ASP A 316 10.88 -6.75 8.35
C ASP A 316 9.98 -6.03 7.35
N ILE A 317 10.56 -5.10 6.63
CA ILE A 317 9.85 -4.27 5.66
C ILE A 317 10.35 -4.54 4.25
N PHE A 318 9.52 -4.23 3.26
CA PHE A 318 9.91 -4.32 1.86
C PHE A 318 11.16 -3.48 1.57
N SER A 319 12.26 -4.16 1.28
CA SER A 319 13.53 -3.52 0.94
C SER A 319 13.56 -3.10 -0.53
N GLY A 320 14.04 -1.87 -0.81
CA GLY A 320 14.22 -1.40 -2.18
C GLY A 320 13.03 -0.61 -2.75
N VAL A 321 12.16 -0.04 -1.92
CA VAL A 321 11.02 0.81 -2.34
C VAL A 321 11.44 1.87 -3.35
N LYS A 322 12.59 2.53 -3.15
CA LYS A 322 13.12 3.55 -4.06
C LYS A 322 13.44 2.97 -5.45
N LEU A 323 14.01 1.76 -5.52
CA LEU A 323 14.31 1.08 -6.78
C LEU A 323 13.03 0.64 -7.48
N ALA A 324 12.09 0.06 -6.74
CA ALA A 324 10.78 -0.35 -7.25
C ALA A 324 9.98 0.82 -7.84
N LEU A 325 10.18 2.04 -7.30
CA LEU A 325 9.56 3.27 -7.82
C LEU A 325 10.33 3.83 -9.03
N LEU A 326 11.64 3.99 -8.90
CA LEU A 326 12.45 4.75 -9.87
C LEU A 326 12.71 3.97 -11.18
N LEU A 327 12.96 2.65 -11.11
CA LEU A 327 13.30 1.87 -12.30
C LEU A 327 12.16 1.81 -13.32
N PRO A 328 10.90 1.49 -12.96
CA PRO A 328 9.80 1.51 -13.92
C PRO A 328 9.52 2.92 -14.46
N MET A 329 9.68 3.97 -13.64
CA MET A 329 9.51 5.35 -14.06
C MET A 329 10.58 5.77 -15.08
N ALA A 330 11.85 5.47 -14.83
CA ALA A 330 12.92 5.71 -15.79
C ALA A 330 12.71 4.90 -17.08
N PHE A 331 12.26 3.65 -16.93
CA PHE A 331 12.00 2.77 -18.07
C PHE A 331 10.86 3.29 -18.97
N VAL A 332 9.72 3.73 -18.41
CA VAL A 332 8.62 4.28 -19.22
C VAL A 332 9.04 5.55 -19.94
N VAL A 333 9.77 6.45 -19.27
CA VAL A 333 10.30 7.67 -19.90
C VAL A 333 11.22 7.32 -21.07
N MET A 334 12.14 6.38 -20.89
CA MET A 334 13.04 5.90 -21.95
C MET A 334 12.25 5.30 -23.12
N VAL A 335 11.26 4.44 -22.85
CA VAL A 335 10.43 3.82 -23.91
C VAL A 335 9.61 4.86 -24.66
N LEU A 336 9.02 5.83 -23.97
CA LEU A 336 8.23 6.90 -24.59
C LEU A 336 9.13 7.85 -25.39
N LEU A 337 10.27 8.27 -24.87
CA LEU A 337 11.25 9.08 -25.60
C LEU A 337 11.70 8.37 -26.89
N TRP A 338 12.00 7.08 -26.82
CA TRP A 338 12.37 6.29 -27.98
C TRP A 338 11.25 6.19 -29.02
N ASN A 339 10.04 5.89 -28.57
CA ASN A 339 8.89 5.69 -29.45
C ASN A 339 8.39 6.99 -30.09
N LEU A 340 8.45 8.10 -29.36
CA LEU A 340 7.94 9.40 -29.78
C LEU A 340 9.03 10.34 -30.33
N ARG A 341 10.30 9.92 -30.41
CA ARG A 341 11.46 10.78 -30.71
C ARG A 341 11.27 11.69 -31.92
N ARG A 342 10.71 11.17 -33.04
CA ARG A 342 10.48 11.96 -34.25
C ARG A 342 9.48 13.09 -34.05
N GLN A 343 8.38 12.79 -33.33
CA GLN A 343 7.33 13.76 -33.04
C GLN A 343 7.78 14.79 -32.00
N LEU A 344 8.57 14.35 -31.00
CA LEU A 344 9.13 15.24 -30.00
C LEU A 344 10.14 16.23 -30.57
N VAL A 345 11.01 15.79 -31.46
CA VAL A 345 11.99 16.68 -32.15
C VAL A 345 11.29 17.70 -33.03
N SER A 346 10.19 17.34 -33.70
CA SER A 346 9.41 18.27 -34.50
C SER A 346 8.56 19.25 -33.71
N SER A 347 8.46 19.07 -32.38
CA SER A 347 7.69 19.96 -31.52
C SER A 347 8.42 21.27 -31.27
N GLY A 348 7.73 22.39 -31.44
CA GLY A 348 8.33 23.72 -31.26
C GLY A 348 8.73 24.01 -29.81
N TRP A 349 9.67 24.92 -29.58
CA TRP A 349 10.21 25.26 -28.26
C TRP A 349 9.14 25.70 -27.22
N LYS A 350 8.07 26.39 -27.68
CA LYS A 350 6.96 26.81 -26.81
C LYS A 350 6.24 25.62 -26.16
N THR A 351 6.14 24.52 -26.91
CA THR A 351 5.55 23.26 -26.38
C THR A 351 6.43 22.65 -25.30
N TRP A 352 7.74 22.64 -25.48
CA TRP A 352 8.70 22.17 -24.48
C TRP A 352 8.73 23.03 -23.25
N ALA A 353 8.68 24.37 -23.40
CA ALA A 353 8.60 25.29 -22.27
C ALA A 353 7.31 25.08 -21.45
N GLY A 354 6.16 24.92 -22.13
CA GLY A 354 4.89 24.61 -21.47
C GLY A 354 4.92 23.29 -20.73
N LEU A 355 5.55 22.26 -21.29
CA LEU A 355 5.72 20.96 -20.62
C LEU A 355 6.67 21.02 -19.44
N ALA A 356 7.79 21.73 -19.58
CA ALA A 356 8.72 21.92 -18.47
C ALA A 356 8.02 22.62 -17.31
N LEU A 357 7.23 23.65 -17.58
CA LEU A 357 6.44 24.35 -16.57
C LEU A 357 5.39 23.44 -15.93
N ALA A 358 4.63 22.68 -16.74
CA ALA A 358 3.64 21.73 -16.24
C ALA A 358 4.30 20.59 -15.44
N GLY A 359 5.43 20.06 -15.91
CA GLY A 359 6.22 19.04 -15.22
C GLY A 359 6.78 19.56 -13.89
N LEU A 360 7.26 20.78 -13.82
CA LEU A 360 7.72 21.44 -12.59
C LEU A 360 6.57 21.65 -11.62
N ALA A 361 5.39 22.11 -12.10
CA ALA A 361 4.22 22.31 -11.26
C ALA A 361 3.71 20.99 -10.67
N VAL A 362 3.54 19.95 -11.50
CA VAL A 362 3.07 18.62 -11.06
C VAL A 362 4.12 17.93 -10.19
N GLY A 363 5.39 17.95 -10.59
CA GLY A 363 6.50 17.37 -9.83
C GLY A 363 6.73 18.09 -8.51
N GLY A 364 6.67 19.42 -8.50
CA GLY A 364 6.76 20.22 -7.28
C GLY A 364 5.59 19.94 -6.33
N MET A 365 4.37 19.88 -6.85
CA MET A 365 3.20 19.49 -6.04
C MET A 365 3.33 18.06 -5.51
N TYR A 366 3.78 17.11 -6.33
CA TYR A 366 4.04 15.74 -5.91
C TYR A 366 5.10 15.70 -4.81
N LEU A 367 6.21 16.42 -4.95
CA LEU A 367 7.25 16.54 -3.93
C LEU A 367 6.69 17.15 -2.64
N LEU A 368 5.94 18.25 -2.71
CA LEU A 368 5.31 18.87 -1.56
C LEU A 368 4.39 17.89 -0.81
N LEU A 369 3.66 17.02 -1.52
CA LEU A 369 2.78 16.03 -0.91
C LEU A 369 3.52 14.79 -0.38
N THR A 370 4.75 14.50 -0.87
CA THR A 370 5.48 13.28 -0.51
C THR A 370 6.61 13.49 0.47
N THR A 371 7.26 14.66 0.44
CA THR A 371 8.43 14.98 1.29
C THR A 371 8.05 15.54 2.65
N ARG A 372 6.78 15.66 2.95
CA ARG A 372 6.33 15.96 4.32
C ARG A 372 6.69 14.79 5.22
N SER A 373 7.92 14.80 5.72
CA SER A 373 8.36 14.06 6.89
C SER A 373 7.55 14.56 8.10
N GLY A 374 7.23 13.67 9.02
CA GLY A 374 6.25 13.74 10.09
C GLY A 374 6.05 15.04 10.90
N ASP A 375 6.90 16.04 10.75
CA ASP A 375 6.86 17.28 11.55
C ASP A 375 6.20 18.48 10.82
N ALA A 376 5.86 18.36 9.54
CA ALA A 376 5.17 19.44 8.84
C ALA A 376 3.67 19.41 9.11
N ALA A 377 3.14 20.47 9.71
CA ALA A 377 1.71 20.65 9.95
C ALA A 377 0.91 20.43 8.65
N ILE A 378 0.01 19.46 8.67
CA ILE A 378 -0.92 19.21 7.58
C ILE A 378 -1.89 20.38 7.54
N SER A 379 -2.13 20.94 6.35
CA SER A 379 -3.13 22.02 6.18
C SER A 379 -4.48 21.54 6.70
N SER A 380 -5.22 22.43 7.41
CA SER A 380 -6.56 22.15 7.92
C SER A 380 -7.53 21.71 6.81
N ILE A 381 -7.38 22.26 5.61
CA ILE A 381 -8.18 21.85 4.43
C ILE A 381 -7.86 20.42 4.00
N GLU A 382 -6.59 20.04 4.01
CA GLU A 382 -6.18 18.68 3.66
C GLU A 382 -6.68 17.69 4.71
N THR A 383 -6.59 18.02 5.99
CA THR A 383 -7.10 17.21 7.10
C THR A 383 -8.62 17.03 6.98
N ALA A 384 -9.36 18.13 6.77
CA ALA A 384 -10.81 18.07 6.59
C ALA A 384 -11.21 17.20 5.38
N PHE A 385 -10.52 17.34 4.25
CA PHE A 385 -10.76 16.51 3.06
C PHE A 385 -10.43 15.02 3.31
N ARG A 386 -9.34 14.74 4.00
CA ARG A 386 -8.97 13.37 4.36
C ARG A 386 -9.99 12.73 5.30
N ASN A 387 -10.42 13.46 6.32
CA ASN A 387 -11.42 13.00 7.27
C ASN A 387 -12.78 12.79 6.56
N TRP A 388 -13.20 13.70 5.68
CA TRP A 388 -14.41 13.51 4.88
C TRP A 388 -14.36 12.24 4.02
N LEU A 389 -13.25 11.98 3.33
CA LEU A 389 -13.07 10.73 2.56
C LEU A 389 -13.14 9.50 3.46
N GLU A 390 -12.58 9.55 4.67
CA GLU A 390 -12.56 8.45 5.62
C GLU A 390 -13.96 8.14 6.18
N TYR A 391 -14.75 9.17 6.46
CA TYR A 391 -16.13 8.99 6.92
C TYR A 391 -17.08 8.52 5.81
N THR A 392 -16.83 8.93 4.56
CA THR A 392 -17.71 8.63 3.43
C THR A 392 -17.40 7.30 2.77
N LEU A 393 -16.13 6.91 2.71
CA LEU A 393 -15.66 5.72 2.00
C LEU A 393 -15.28 4.61 2.98
N TYR A 394 -15.39 3.37 2.52
CA TYR A 394 -14.94 2.20 3.30
C TYR A 394 -13.44 2.26 3.63
N VAL A 395 -12.63 2.71 2.67
CA VAL A 395 -11.18 2.91 2.80
C VAL A 395 -10.82 4.20 2.08
N ARG A 396 -9.96 5.01 2.68
CA ARG A 396 -9.48 6.23 2.05
C ARG A 396 -8.51 5.90 0.91
N PRO A 397 -8.79 6.34 -0.35
CA PRO A 397 -7.84 6.22 -1.44
C PRO A 397 -6.64 7.13 -1.22
N ARG A 398 -5.52 6.81 -1.85
CA ARG A 398 -4.32 7.65 -1.79
C ARG A 398 -4.53 8.93 -2.59
N THR A 399 -4.41 10.08 -1.96
CA THR A 399 -4.62 11.40 -2.59
C THR A 399 -3.78 11.58 -3.87
N LYS A 400 -2.56 11.03 -3.90
CA LYS A 400 -1.66 11.09 -5.06
C LYS A 400 -2.20 10.33 -6.27
N GLU A 401 -2.79 9.16 -6.06
CA GLU A 401 -3.42 8.34 -7.09
C GLU A 401 -4.65 9.07 -7.62
N LEU A 402 -5.49 9.54 -6.72
CA LEU A 402 -6.75 10.22 -7.01
C LEU A 402 -6.57 11.50 -7.83
N LEU A 403 -5.59 12.35 -7.49
CA LEU A 403 -5.44 13.69 -8.06
C LEU A 403 -4.44 13.76 -9.22
N PHE A 404 -3.47 12.83 -9.30
CA PHE A 404 -2.39 12.94 -10.27
C PHE A 404 -2.26 11.73 -11.19
N ALA A 405 -2.10 10.53 -10.65
CA ALA A 405 -1.72 9.36 -11.43
C ALA A 405 -2.88 8.85 -12.30
N VAL A 406 -4.03 8.58 -11.72
CA VAL A 406 -5.22 8.08 -12.42
C VAL A 406 -5.78 9.07 -13.43
N PRO A 407 -5.91 10.40 -13.13
CA PRO A 407 -6.35 11.39 -14.09
C PRO A 407 -5.49 11.45 -15.37
N CYS A 408 -4.22 11.06 -15.29
CA CYS A 408 -3.36 10.98 -16.47
C CYS A 408 -3.82 9.92 -17.47
N ILE A 409 -4.58 8.89 -17.08
CA ILE A 409 -5.01 7.80 -17.98
C ILE A 409 -5.86 8.33 -19.14
N PRO A 410 -7.04 8.96 -18.92
CA PRO A 410 -7.85 9.45 -20.02
C PRO A 410 -7.17 10.57 -20.80
N VAL A 411 -6.36 11.42 -20.14
CA VAL A 411 -5.60 12.48 -20.81
C VAL A 411 -4.52 11.90 -21.74
N PHE A 412 -3.79 10.88 -21.30
CA PHE A 412 -2.83 10.13 -22.11
C PHE A 412 -3.48 9.55 -23.37
N LEU A 413 -4.63 8.88 -23.19
CA LEU A 413 -5.36 8.26 -24.31
C LEU A 413 -5.88 9.32 -25.30
N TRP A 414 -6.36 10.46 -24.81
CA TRP A 414 -6.73 11.61 -25.65
C TRP A 414 -5.51 12.15 -26.41
N ALA A 415 -4.37 12.31 -25.75
CA ALA A 415 -3.13 12.76 -26.36
C ALA A 415 -2.61 11.79 -27.43
N CYS A 416 -2.75 10.47 -27.24
CA CYS A 416 -2.43 9.44 -28.24
C CYS A 416 -3.32 9.59 -29.48
N ARG A 417 -4.62 9.79 -29.29
CA ARG A 417 -5.58 9.99 -30.40
C ARG A 417 -5.29 11.25 -31.19
N ARG A 418 -4.87 12.33 -30.50
CA ARG A 418 -4.50 13.60 -31.12
C ARG A 418 -3.05 13.67 -31.60
N LYS A 419 -2.26 12.60 -31.40
CA LYS A 419 -0.82 12.53 -31.68
C LYS A 419 -0.01 13.68 -31.04
N TYR A 420 -0.42 14.08 -29.84
CA TYR A 420 0.23 15.17 -29.12
C TYR A 420 1.37 14.62 -28.23
N ALA A 421 2.52 14.35 -28.87
CA ALA A 421 3.65 13.63 -28.27
C ALA A 421 4.14 14.18 -26.93
N PRO A 422 4.24 15.50 -26.72
CA PRO A 422 4.66 16.03 -25.43
C PRO A 422 3.73 15.67 -24.27
N LEU A 423 2.41 15.74 -24.50
CA LEU A 423 1.44 15.37 -23.49
C LEU A 423 1.38 13.84 -23.28
N GLN A 424 1.64 13.05 -24.34
CA GLN A 424 1.80 11.59 -24.22
C GLN A 424 2.97 11.24 -23.31
N LEU A 425 4.11 11.95 -23.42
CA LEU A 425 5.26 11.73 -22.56
C LEU A 425 4.94 12.03 -21.09
N LEU A 426 4.37 13.20 -20.81
CA LEU A 426 4.04 13.64 -19.46
C LEU A 426 2.99 12.71 -18.82
N CYS A 427 1.85 12.53 -19.50
CA CYS A 427 0.76 11.72 -18.94
C CYS A 427 1.08 10.22 -18.95
N GLY A 428 1.90 9.74 -19.92
CA GLY A 428 2.36 8.35 -19.92
C GLY A 428 3.24 8.02 -18.71
N ALA A 429 4.07 8.96 -18.26
CA ALA A 429 4.78 8.83 -16.98
C ALA A 429 3.80 8.79 -15.79
N GLY A 430 2.77 9.67 -15.79
CA GLY A 430 1.72 9.65 -14.76
C GLY A 430 0.96 8.31 -14.71
N VAL A 431 0.64 7.74 -15.88
CA VAL A 431 0.01 6.41 -15.98
C VAL A 431 0.92 5.30 -15.41
N CYS A 432 2.23 5.37 -15.67
CA CYS A 432 3.18 4.43 -15.08
C CYS A 432 3.27 4.59 -13.55
N LEU A 433 3.20 5.82 -13.06
CA LEU A 433 3.17 6.10 -11.62
C LEU A 433 1.99 5.39 -10.95
N GLU A 434 0.82 5.35 -11.60
CA GLU A 434 -0.32 4.56 -11.09
C GLU A 434 0.02 3.07 -11.00
N CYS A 435 0.60 2.49 -12.05
CA CYS A 435 0.99 1.07 -12.04
C CYS A 435 1.96 0.75 -10.92
N VAL A 436 2.93 1.62 -10.68
CA VAL A 436 3.90 1.48 -9.58
C VAL A 436 3.21 1.64 -8.23
N SER A 437 2.31 2.63 -8.09
CA SER A 437 1.60 2.90 -6.84
C SER A 437 0.68 1.75 -6.44
N VAL A 438 -0.01 1.14 -7.41
CA VAL A 438 -0.82 -0.07 -7.19
C VAL A 438 0.04 -1.18 -6.61
N VAL A 439 1.17 -1.54 -7.24
CA VAL A 439 2.05 -2.60 -6.72
C VAL A 439 2.62 -2.23 -5.35
N ASN A 440 3.08 -0.98 -5.18
CA ASN A 440 3.62 -0.50 -3.91
C ASN A 440 2.60 -0.52 -2.77
N THR A 441 1.29 -0.43 -3.06
CA THR A 441 0.25 -0.59 -2.02
C THR A 441 0.35 -1.94 -1.34
N PHE A 442 0.66 -2.99 -2.09
CA PHE A 442 0.79 -4.36 -1.59
C PHE A 442 2.18 -4.68 -1.01
N CYS A 443 3.17 -3.83 -1.23
CA CYS A 443 4.47 -3.91 -0.56
C CYS A 443 4.39 -3.56 0.94
N HIS A 444 3.28 -2.96 1.38
CA HIS A 444 2.99 -2.73 2.80
C HIS A 444 2.22 -3.93 3.37
N ALA A 445 2.94 -5.01 3.66
CA ALA A 445 2.34 -6.29 4.09
C ALA A 445 1.55 -6.21 5.41
N VAL A 446 1.81 -5.22 6.24
CA VAL A 446 1.08 -4.96 7.49
C VAL A 446 -0.39 -4.62 7.23
N ALA A 447 -0.69 -3.95 6.10
CA ALA A 447 -2.06 -3.58 5.74
C ALA A 447 -2.89 -4.80 5.34
N PRO A 448 -4.16 -4.90 5.79
CA PRO A 448 -5.04 -5.98 5.38
C PRO A 448 -5.23 -6.03 3.85
N LEU A 449 -5.31 -7.26 3.32
CA LEU A 449 -5.40 -7.49 1.88
C LEU A 449 -6.62 -6.81 1.26
N LEU A 450 -7.80 -6.98 1.90
CA LEU A 450 -9.05 -6.37 1.43
C LEU A 450 -8.95 -4.85 1.37
N VAL A 451 -8.37 -4.23 2.39
CA VAL A 451 -8.15 -2.77 2.46
C VAL A 451 -7.30 -2.30 1.29
N SER A 452 -6.24 -3.02 0.97
CA SER A 452 -5.33 -2.70 -0.15
C SER A 452 -6.02 -2.82 -1.51
N VAL A 453 -6.84 -3.86 -1.72
CA VAL A 453 -7.64 -4.05 -2.94
C VAL A 453 -8.69 -2.96 -3.09
N VAL A 454 -9.50 -2.74 -2.06
CA VAL A 454 -10.59 -1.73 -2.07
C VAL A 454 -10.00 -0.32 -2.27
N ARG A 455 -8.89 0.00 -1.60
CA ARG A 455 -8.17 1.28 -1.77
C ARG A 455 -7.78 1.53 -3.22
N THR A 456 -7.22 0.52 -3.87
CA THR A 456 -6.82 0.58 -5.29
C THR A 456 -8.03 0.80 -6.19
N LEU A 457 -9.11 0.01 -6.02
CA LEU A 457 -10.30 0.12 -6.86
C LEU A 457 -11.01 1.46 -6.69
N LEU A 458 -11.14 1.95 -5.45
CA LEU A 458 -11.70 3.28 -5.17
C LEU A 458 -10.82 4.41 -5.73
N GLY A 459 -9.49 4.30 -5.58
CA GLY A 459 -8.54 5.26 -6.15
C GLY A 459 -8.69 5.37 -7.66
N VAL A 460 -8.73 4.24 -8.36
CA VAL A 460 -8.92 4.20 -9.81
C VAL A 460 -10.30 4.73 -10.20
N GLY A 461 -11.37 4.23 -9.58
CA GLY A 461 -12.75 4.64 -9.93
C GLY A 461 -12.97 6.13 -9.77
N LEU A 462 -12.61 6.69 -8.62
CA LEU A 462 -12.78 8.12 -8.34
C LEU A 462 -11.80 8.99 -9.12
N GLY A 463 -10.55 8.52 -9.30
CA GLY A 463 -9.52 9.27 -10.02
C GLY A 463 -9.76 9.39 -11.52
N LEU A 464 -10.56 8.52 -12.14
CA LEU A 464 -10.95 8.68 -13.54
C LEU A 464 -11.84 9.91 -13.76
N VAL A 465 -12.62 10.32 -12.77
CA VAL A 465 -13.56 11.46 -12.91
C VAL A 465 -12.84 12.77 -13.26
N PRO A 466 -11.87 13.26 -12.47
CA PRO A 466 -11.13 14.47 -12.83
C PRO A 466 -10.37 14.35 -14.15
N GLY A 467 -9.88 13.16 -14.50
CA GLY A 467 -9.22 12.93 -15.78
C GLY A 467 -10.18 13.01 -16.98
N LEU A 468 -11.40 12.50 -16.85
CA LEU A 468 -12.43 12.64 -17.89
C LEU A 468 -12.88 14.11 -18.03
N LEU A 469 -13.05 14.82 -16.92
CA LEU A 469 -13.36 16.28 -16.94
C LEU A 469 -12.22 17.06 -17.64
N ALA A 470 -10.96 16.71 -17.37
CA ALA A 470 -9.83 17.32 -18.05
C ALA A 470 -9.87 17.07 -19.59
N VAL A 471 -10.22 15.85 -20.02
CA VAL A 471 -10.39 15.52 -21.45
C VAL A 471 -11.51 16.36 -22.08
N LEU A 472 -12.65 16.52 -21.39
CA LEU A 472 -13.74 17.37 -21.90
C LEU A 472 -13.30 18.82 -22.06
N ALA A 473 -12.57 19.37 -21.11
CA ALA A 473 -12.02 20.72 -21.18
C ALA A 473 -11.00 20.86 -22.34
N LEU A 474 -10.08 19.90 -22.51
CA LEU A 474 -9.12 19.89 -23.59
C LEU A 474 -9.79 19.77 -24.96
N GLU A 475 -10.83 18.96 -25.09
CA GLU A 475 -11.59 18.82 -26.33
C GLU A 475 -12.36 20.11 -26.65
N GLY A 476 -12.97 20.74 -25.66
CA GLY A 476 -13.64 22.04 -25.81
C GLY A 476 -12.68 23.11 -26.28
N PHE A 477 -11.51 23.24 -25.65
CA PHE A 477 -10.47 24.18 -26.04
C PHE A 477 -9.94 23.91 -27.46
N HIS A 478 -9.73 22.65 -27.80
CA HIS A 478 -9.29 22.26 -29.15
C HIS A 478 -10.30 22.69 -30.21
N ARG A 479 -11.60 22.47 -29.98
CA ARG A 479 -12.66 22.90 -30.90
C ARG A 479 -12.75 24.41 -31.07
N LEU A 480 -12.54 25.18 -29.99
CA LEU A 480 -12.53 26.64 -30.04
C LEU A 480 -11.35 27.19 -30.87
N ARG A 481 -10.19 26.52 -30.82
CA ARG A 481 -8.99 26.92 -31.53
C ARG A 481 -9.03 26.52 -33.02
N THR A 482 -9.83 25.54 -33.39
CA THR A 482 -9.95 25.05 -34.78
C THR A 482 -11.13 25.67 -35.52
N ARG A 483 -11.96 26.44 -34.86
CA ARG A 483 -12.93 27.37 -35.45
C ARG A 483 -12.28 28.73 -35.67
#